data_55ef7ee82b213852e74e1870177d81ab
#
_entry.id   55ef7ee82b213852e74e1870177d81ab
#
_cell.length_a   1.000
_cell.length_b   1.000
_cell.length_c   1.000
_cell.angle_alpha   90.00
_cell.angle_beta   90.00
_cell.angle_gamma   90.00
#
_symmetry.space_group_name_H-M   'P 1'
#
loop_
_entity.id
_entity.type
_entity.pdbx_description
1 polymer ?
#
loop_
_entity_poly.entity_id
_entity_poly.type
_entity_poly.pdbx_seq_one_letter_code
_entity_poly.pdbx_strand_id
1 'polypeptide(L)'
;MRLLVTRPEPDAALFKTRLEAMGHHVSLAPMIRIELDSRAIPLEGVQALIATSRNALRALAGCPSFGAAVALPIFTVGPGTLEYAHQLGFVRVHAGPGTARGLAGLIASQTKPNDGPLVHLAGDRRAFDLNGALEKLGFEVRLEVVYHSIADEALEPGIADAIRGGRLDGVIVMSPRSADVYKTLVEQAGLGQAASQLHCFCLSAGVAKRLGTLAQNNVSVAAAPNSEEMLALVARVASNSG
;
A
#
# COMPACT_ATOMS: atom_id res chain seq x y z
N MET A 1 -4.86 -17.52 -16.17
CA MET A 1 -5.98 -17.26 -15.23
C MET A 1 -6.59 -15.89 -15.50
N ARG A 2 -7.88 -15.69 -15.15
CA ARG A 2 -8.58 -14.40 -15.17
C ARG A 2 -8.60 -13.86 -13.74
N LEU A 3 -7.84 -12.80 -13.49
CA LEU A 3 -7.54 -12.31 -12.14
C LEU A 3 -8.15 -10.93 -11.90
N LEU A 4 -8.69 -10.72 -10.70
CA LEU A 4 -9.15 -9.43 -10.22
C LEU A 4 -8.07 -8.84 -9.32
N VAL A 5 -7.60 -7.62 -9.61
CA VAL A 5 -6.63 -6.90 -8.78
C VAL A 5 -7.33 -5.77 -8.04
N THR A 6 -7.27 -5.79 -6.70
CA THR A 6 -7.99 -4.84 -5.82
C THR A 6 -7.11 -3.69 -5.32
N ARG A 7 -5.88 -3.61 -5.80
CA ARG A 7 -4.88 -2.63 -5.39
C ARG A 7 -5.23 -1.23 -5.90
N PRO A 8 -4.94 -0.15 -5.14
CA PRO A 8 -5.05 1.22 -5.62
C PRO A 8 -4.13 1.55 -6.79
N GLU A 9 -4.58 2.49 -7.64
CA GLU A 9 -3.74 3.12 -8.67
C GLU A 9 -2.68 4.05 -8.03
N PRO A 10 -1.57 4.33 -8.73
CA PRO A 10 -1.13 3.78 -10.03
C PRO A 10 -0.45 2.41 -9.93
N ASP A 11 -0.30 1.87 -8.72
CA ASP A 11 0.38 0.60 -8.49
C ASP A 11 -0.37 -0.59 -9.09
N ALA A 12 -1.69 -0.48 -9.24
CA ALA A 12 -2.53 -1.50 -9.88
C ALA A 12 -2.16 -1.71 -11.35
N ALA A 13 -1.99 -0.63 -12.11
CA ALA A 13 -1.64 -0.70 -13.53
C ALA A 13 -0.27 -1.36 -13.76
N LEU A 14 0.74 -1.00 -12.94
CA LEU A 14 2.06 -1.63 -13.01
C LEU A 14 2.00 -3.13 -12.68
N PHE A 15 1.22 -3.49 -11.68
CA PHE A 15 1.06 -4.88 -11.28
C PHE A 15 0.28 -5.69 -12.33
N LYS A 16 -0.74 -5.10 -12.96
CA LYS A 16 -1.48 -5.67 -14.10
C LYS A 16 -0.54 -6.00 -15.24
N THR A 17 0.29 -5.05 -15.69
CA THR A 17 1.26 -5.27 -16.79
C THR A 17 2.14 -6.49 -16.54
N ARG A 18 2.61 -6.67 -15.30
CA ARG A 18 3.45 -7.81 -14.93
C ARG A 18 2.69 -9.14 -14.97
N LEU A 19 1.45 -9.17 -14.50
CA LEU A 19 0.60 -10.37 -14.56
C LEU A 19 0.22 -10.72 -16.00
N GLU A 20 -0.05 -9.73 -16.84
CA GLU A 20 -0.35 -9.94 -18.26
C GLU A 20 0.86 -10.47 -19.03
N ALA A 21 2.07 -10.01 -18.70
CA ALA A 21 3.32 -10.57 -19.24
C ALA A 21 3.54 -12.04 -18.82
N MET A 22 2.91 -12.51 -17.74
CA MET A 22 2.89 -13.92 -17.32
C MET A 22 1.75 -14.74 -17.96
N GLY A 23 0.99 -14.16 -18.90
CA GLY A 23 -0.09 -14.84 -19.62
C GLY A 23 -1.44 -14.85 -18.89
N HIS A 24 -1.65 -13.96 -17.92
CA HIS A 24 -2.93 -13.82 -17.23
C HIS A 24 -3.81 -12.74 -17.88
N HIS A 25 -5.13 -12.84 -17.73
CA HIS A 25 -6.07 -11.77 -18.05
C HIS A 25 -6.42 -11.01 -16.75
N VAL A 26 -6.24 -9.70 -16.72
CA VAL A 26 -6.35 -8.92 -15.49
C VAL A 26 -7.42 -7.84 -15.60
N SER A 27 -8.41 -7.93 -14.70
CA SER A 27 -9.37 -6.86 -14.43
C SER A 27 -8.91 -6.05 -13.21
N LEU A 28 -8.98 -4.74 -13.29
CA LEU A 28 -8.71 -3.84 -12.17
C LEU A 28 -10.01 -3.47 -11.48
N ALA A 29 -10.04 -3.59 -10.17
CA ALA A 29 -11.11 -3.10 -9.32
C ALA A 29 -10.48 -2.55 -8.03
N PRO A 30 -9.86 -1.37 -8.07
CA PRO A 30 -9.30 -0.77 -6.87
C PRO A 30 -10.39 -0.63 -5.80
N MET A 31 -10.17 -1.20 -4.62
CA MET A 31 -11.11 -1.08 -3.49
C MET A 31 -10.91 0.23 -2.72
N ILE A 32 -9.83 0.93 -3.02
CA ILE A 32 -9.44 2.17 -2.36
C ILE A 32 -8.90 3.12 -3.41
N ARG A 33 -9.42 4.35 -3.43
CA ARG A 33 -8.90 5.46 -4.21
C ARG A 33 -7.96 6.30 -3.33
N ILE A 34 -6.84 6.72 -3.89
CA ILE A 34 -5.89 7.60 -3.22
C ILE A 34 -6.08 9.02 -3.76
N GLU A 35 -6.44 9.94 -2.88
CA GLU A 35 -6.51 11.36 -3.17
C GLU A 35 -5.29 12.04 -2.55
N LEU A 36 -4.46 12.65 -3.41
CA LEU A 36 -3.24 13.33 -3.00
C LEU A 36 -3.57 14.78 -2.60
N ASP A 37 -3.01 15.23 -1.48
CA ASP A 37 -2.98 16.63 -1.07
C ASP A 37 -1.56 17.16 -1.31
N SER A 38 -1.44 18.02 -2.32
CA SER A 38 -0.15 18.58 -2.76
C SER A 38 0.02 20.05 -2.30
N ARG A 39 -0.58 20.44 -1.16
CA ARG A 39 -0.36 21.77 -0.57
C ARG A 39 1.10 21.97 -0.16
N ALA A 40 1.51 23.23 0.00
CA ALA A 40 2.83 23.55 0.50
C ALA A 40 3.06 22.99 1.91
N ILE A 41 4.21 22.39 2.13
CA ILE A 41 4.63 21.81 3.42
C ILE A 41 5.66 22.76 4.04
N PRO A 42 5.47 23.19 5.30
CA PRO A 42 6.45 24.02 6.00
C PRO A 42 7.73 23.21 6.30
N LEU A 43 8.84 23.62 5.68
CA LEU A 43 10.13 22.92 5.83
C LEU A 43 11.18 23.75 6.58
N GLU A 44 10.80 24.89 7.13
CA GLU A 44 11.74 25.75 7.87
C GLU A 44 12.25 25.05 9.14
N GLY A 45 13.56 25.00 9.29
CA GLY A 45 14.25 24.36 10.41
C GLY A 45 14.15 22.83 10.45
N VAL A 46 13.53 22.18 9.45
CA VAL A 46 13.33 20.73 9.43
C VAL A 46 14.65 19.99 9.24
N GLN A 47 14.99 19.07 10.16
CA GLN A 47 16.20 18.25 10.06
C GLN A 47 16.05 17.06 9.11
N ALA A 48 14.85 16.44 9.02
CA ALA A 48 14.58 15.30 8.15
C ALA A 48 13.09 15.10 7.88
N LEU A 49 12.80 14.41 6.77
CA LEU A 49 11.48 13.94 6.38
C LEU A 49 11.29 12.47 6.74
N ILE A 50 10.04 12.07 6.96
CA ILE A 50 9.64 10.67 7.14
C ILE A 50 8.54 10.36 6.16
N ALA A 51 8.70 9.31 5.34
CA ALA A 51 7.67 8.82 4.43
C ALA A 51 7.43 7.31 4.62
N THR A 52 6.27 6.96 5.11
CA THR A 52 5.89 5.56 5.37
C THR A 52 5.20 4.89 4.18
N SER A 53 4.97 5.63 3.07
CA SER A 53 4.28 5.16 1.88
C SER A 53 4.80 5.87 0.62
N ARG A 54 4.78 5.17 -0.53
CA ARG A 54 5.01 5.80 -1.85
C ARG A 54 3.98 6.89 -2.16
N ASN A 55 2.76 6.78 -1.64
CA ASN A 55 1.74 7.80 -1.86
C ASN A 55 2.09 9.12 -1.16
N ALA A 56 2.77 9.09 -0.01
CA ALA A 56 3.30 10.29 0.63
C ALA A 56 4.36 10.98 -0.24
N LEU A 57 5.22 10.20 -0.88
CA LEU A 57 6.21 10.72 -1.83
C LEU A 57 5.57 11.24 -3.13
N ARG A 58 4.51 10.60 -3.63
CA ARG A 58 3.74 11.09 -4.78
C ARG A 58 3.09 12.45 -4.50
N ALA A 59 2.49 12.60 -3.33
CA ALA A 59 1.91 13.87 -2.90
C ALA A 59 3.00 14.95 -2.80
N LEU A 60 4.13 14.62 -2.15
CA LEU A 60 5.25 15.53 -2.04
C LEU A 60 5.81 15.97 -3.41
N ALA A 61 5.89 15.05 -4.38
CA ALA A 61 6.38 15.37 -5.73
C ALA A 61 5.51 16.41 -6.47
N GLY A 62 4.20 16.47 -6.15
CA GLY A 62 3.29 17.50 -6.65
C GLY A 62 3.25 18.78 -5.81
N CYS A 63 3.98 18.84 -4.71
CA CYS A 63 3.96 19.94 -3.75
C CYS A 63 4.90 21.10 -4.16
N PRO A 64 4.53 22.37 -3.96
CA PRO A 64 5.43 23.51 -4.18
C PRO A 64 6.74 23.44 -3.37
N SER A 65 6.72 22.78 -2.21
CA SER A 65 7.89 22.58 -1.35
C SER A 65 8.85 21.48 -1.85
N PHE A 66 8.55 20.77 -2.96
CA PHE A 66 9.30 19.59 -3.40
C PHE A 66 10.80 19.89 -3.61
N GLY A 67 11.13 21.00 -4.28
CA GLY A 67 12.53 21.36 -4.54
C GLY A 67 13.37 21.55 -3.27
N ALA A 68 12.77 22.12 -2.22
CA ALA A 68 13.42 22.24 -0.91
C ALA A 68 13.45 20.89 -0.16
N ALA A 69 12.40 20.09 -0.29
CA ALA A 69 12.26 18.79 0.35
C ALA A 69 13.33 17.77 -0.09
N VAL A 70 13.66 17.73 -1.39
CA VAL A 70 14.67 16.81 -1.96
C VAL A 70 16.06 17.03 -1.38
N ALA A 71 16.37 18.24 -0.90
CA ALA A 71 17.63 18.56 -0.24
C ALA A 71 17.74 18.02 1.20
N LEU A 72 16.63 17.59 1.81
CA LEU A 72 16.61 17.07 3.18
C LEU A 72 16.88 15.55 3.20
N PRO A 73 17.41 15.01 4.32
CA PRO A 73 17.39 13.57 4.56
C PRO A 73 15.95 13.06 4.62
N ILE A 74 15.72 11.84 4.12
CA ILE A 74 14.40 11.21 4.23
C ILE A 74 14.51 9.79 4.76
N PHE A 75 13.67 9.46 5.73
CA PHE A 75 13.51 8.14 6.31
C PHE A 75 12.29 7.44 5.72
N THR A 76 12.47 6.21 5.22
CA THR A 76 11.40 5.42 4.60
C THR A 76 11.21 4.10 5.33
N VAL A 77 9.99 3.55 5.33
CA VAL A 77 9.72 2.30 6.06
C VAL A 77 10.45 1.11 5.45
N GLY A 78 10.57 1.04 4.14
CA GLY A 78 11.14 -0.14 3.49
C GLY A 78 11.61 0.10 2.06
N PRO A 79 12.13 -0.95 1.39
CA PRO A 79 12.86 -0.84 0.12
C PRO A 79 12.05 -0.21 -1.02
N GLY A 80 10.76 -0.54 -1.16
CA GLY A 80 9.95 0.01 -2.25
C GLY A 80 9.69 1.52 -2.13
N THR A 81 9.66 2.07 -0.91
CA THR A 81 9.54 3.52 -0.69
C THR A 81 10.90 4.20 -0.82
N LEU A 82 11.98 3.53 -0.39
CA LEU A 82 13.35 3.99 -0.60
C LEU A 82 13.67 4.14 -2.09
N GLU A 83 13.42 3.11 -2.88
CA GLU A 83 13.66 3.14 -4.33
C GLU A 83 12.90 4.28 -5.00
N TYR A 84 11.63 4.46 -4.63
CA TYR A 84 10.84 5.56 -5.17
C TYR A 84 11.36 6.94 -4.75
N ALA A 85 11.88 7.09 -3.53
CA ALA A 85 12.53 8.31 -3.09
C ALA A 85 13.79 8.63 -3.94
N HIS A 86 14.61 7.63 -4.25
CA HIS A 86 15.75 7.81 -5.16
C HIS A 86 15.34 8.21 -6.58
N GLN A 87 14.26 7.59 -7.12
CA GLN A 87 13.71 7.97 -8.43
C GLN A 87 13.24 9.45 -8.47
N LEU A 88 12.79 9.98 -7.34
CA LEU A 88 12.42 11.39 -7.18
C LEU A 88 13.61 12.33 -6.98
N GLY A 89 14.85 11.82 -6.87
CA GLY A 89 16.07 12.61 -6.75
C GLY A 89 16.57 12.81 -5.31
N PHE A 90 15.97 12.16 -4.30
CA PHE A 90 16.53 12.19 -2.95
C PHE A 90 17.88 11.48 -2.91
N VAL A 91 18.91 12.17 -2.37
CA VAL A 91 20.27 11.62 -2.23
C VAL A 91 20.47 10.96 -0.88
N ARG A 92 19.93 11.55 0.19
CA ARG A 92 20.06 11.07 1.58
C ARG A 92 18.82 10.29 1.99
N VAL A 93 18.73 9.02 1.58
CA VAL A 93 17.60 8.15 1.87
C VAL A 93 18.01 7.04 2.83
N HIS A 94 17.26 6.87 3.92
CA HIS A 94 17.49 5.86 4.95
C HIS A 94 16.31 4.90 5.00
N ALA A 95 16.53 3.62 4.70
CA ALA A 95 15.48 2.61 4.76
C ALA A 95 15.40 1.97 6.14
N GLY A 96 14.21 1.97 6.72
CA GLY A 96 13.90 1.19 7.91
C GLY A 96 13.71 -0.30 7.60
N PRO A 97 13.50 -1.12 8.63
CA PRO A 97 13.42 -2.59 8.52
C PRO A 97 12.04 -3.09 8.03
N GLY A 98 11.29 -2.29 7.30
CA GLY A 98 9.98 -2.66 6.73
C GLY A 98 8.79 -2.41 7.65
N THR A 99 8.98 -1.90 8.86
CA THR A 99 7.90 -1.56 9.79
C THR A 99 8.04 -0.15 10.34
N ALA A 100 6.93 0.54 10.58
CA ALA A 100 6.94 1.88 11.17
C ALA A 100 7.53 1.88 12.60
N ARG A 101 7.33 0.79 13.36
CA ARG A 101 7.93 0.63 14.70
C ARG A 101 9.46 0.59 14.63
N GLY A 102 10.03 -0.19 13.71
CA GLY A 102 11.49 -0.27 13.56
C GLY A 102 12.10 1.02 13.01
N LEU A 103 11.30 1.81 12.28
CA LEU A 103 11.74 3.10 11.74
C LEU A 103 12.04 4.12 12.85
N ALA A 104 11.27 4.13 13.96
CA ALA A 104 11.53 5.04 15.09
C ALA A 104 12.94 4.85 15.67
N GLY A 105 13.38 3.60 15.86
CA GLY A 105 14.73 3.31 16.36
C GLY A 105 15.83 3.75 15.39
N LEU A 106 15.63 3.56 14.08
CA LEU A 106 16.57 4.04 13.06
C LEU A 106 16.70 5.56 13.08
N ILE A 107 15.60 6.29 13.10
CA ILE A 107 15.58 7.75 13.17
C ILE A 107 16.36 8.22 14.40
N ALA A 108 16.05 7.68 15.57
CA ALA A 108 16.71 8.05 16.82
C ALA A 108 18.23 7.74 16.85
N SER A 109 18.68 6.76 16.04
CA SER A 109 20.12 6.46 15.94
C SER A 109 20.88 7.40 15.00
N GLN A 110 20.19 8.13 14.11
CA GLN A 110 20.81 8.94 13.06
C GLN A 110 20.49 10.44 13.16
N THR A 111 19.60 10.83 14.04
CA THR A 111 19.17 12.21 14.26
C THR A 111 19.18 12.55 15.75
N LYS A 112 19.11 13.82 16.11
CA LYS A 112 19.06 14.29 17.50
C LYS A 112 17.83 15.16 17.70
N PRO A 113 17.17 15.08 18.89
CA PRO A 113 15.99 15.88 19.16
C PRO A 113 16.18 17.40 19.01
N ASN A 114 17.39 17.89 19.27
CA ASN A 114 17.71 19.33 19.26
C ASN A 114 18.15 19.87 17.88
N ASP A 115 18.27 19.02 16.84
CA ASP A 115 18.73 19.44 15.51
C ASP A 115 17.59 20.00 14.63
N GLY A 116 16.37 20.07 15.18
CA GLY A 116 15.17 20.59 14.54
C GLY A 116 14.04 19.53 14.44
N PRO A 117 12.84 19.94 13.99
CA PRO A 117 11.71 19.03 13.88
C PRO A 117 11.87 17.99 12.78
N LEU A 118 11.19 16.88 12.93
CA LEU A 118 10.94 15.88 11.90
C LEU A 118 9.58 16.16 11.23
N VAL A 119 9.47 16.06 9.92
CA VAL A 119 8.19 16.13 9.21
C VAL A 119 7.78 14.74 8.75
N HIS A 120 6.68 14.22 9.31
CA HIS A 120 6.10 12.94 8.92
C HIS A 120 5.02 13.15 7.86
N LEU A 121 5.36 12.81 6.62
CA LEU A 121 4.44 12.78 5.48
C LEU A 121 3.63 11.48 5.55
N ALA A 122 2.35 11.57 5.84
CA ALA A 122 1.51 10.41 6.11
C ALA A 122 0.16 10.47 5.39
N GLY A 123 -0.53 9.34 5.32
CA GLY A 123 -1.95 9.30 5.00
C GLY A 123 -2.82 9.60 6.22
N ASP A 124 -4.10 9.83 5.95
CA ASP A 124 -5.15 10.01 6.97
C ASP A 124 -5.29 8.78 7.88
N ARG A 125 -4.88 7.61 7.41
CA ARG A 125 -4.95 6.34 8.16
C ARG A 125 -3.57 5.77 8.41
N ARG A 126 -3.25 5.52 9.67
CA ARG A 126 -1.95 4.99 10.12
C ARG A 126 -2.16 3.76 10.98
N ALA A 127 -1.40 2.70 10.70
CA ALA A 127 -1.45 1.43 11.45
C ALA A 127 -0.63 1.48 12.75
N PHE A 128 0.26 2.46 12.89
CA PHE A 128 1.13 2.63 14.05
C PHE A 128 1.33 4.12 14.34
N ASP A 129 1.34 4.47 15.61
CA ASP A 129 1.62 5.82 16.07
C ASP A 129 3.13 6.10 16.13
N LEU A 130 3.70 6.38 14.95
CA LEU A 130 5.11 6.70 14.81
C LEU A 130 5.46 8.04 15.47
N ASN A 131 4.56 9.01 15.38
CA ASN A 131 4.77 10.34 15.98
C ASN A 131 4.91 10.21 17.48
N GLY A 132 3.93 9.62 18.18
CA GLY A 132 4.01 9.41 19.62
C GLY A 132 5.21 8.56 20.06
N ALA A 133 5.69 7.64 19.21
CA ALA A 133 6.90 6.88 19.50
C ALA A 133 8.16 7.76 19.44
N LEU A 134 8.25 8.70 18.50
CA LEU A 134 9.37 9.64 18.37
C LEU A 134 9.31 10.76 19.42
N GLU A 135 8.12 11.25 19.73
CA GLU A 135 7.90 12.25 20.79
C GLU A 135 8.35 11.74 22.16
N LYS A 136 8.11 10.45 22.47
CA LYS A 136 8.64 9.79 23.68
C LYS A 136 10.18 9.72 23.73
N LEU A 137 10.83 9.83 22.57
CA LEU A 137 12.29 9.90 22.46
C LEU A 137 12.80 11.36 22.43
N GLY A 138 11.92 12.34 22.67
CA GLY A 138 12.24 13.75 22.76
C GLY A 138 12.22 14.52 21.44
N PHE A 139 11.80 13.92 20.33
CA PHE A 139 11.71 14.61 19.03
C PHE A 139 10.45 15.47 18.91
N GLU A 140 10.58 16.66 18.32
CA GLU A 140 9.44 17.39 17.76
C GLU A 140 9.06 16.74 16.43
N VAL A 141 7.80 16.30 16.29
CA VAL A 141 7.30 15.68 15.05
C VAL A 141 6.10 16.45 14.52
N ARG A 142 6.23 17.01 13.33
CA ARG A 142 5.14 17.66 12.60
C ARG A 142 4.50 16.64 11.67
N LEU A 143 3.21 16.32 11.92
CA LEU A 143 2.44 15.43 11.06
C LEU A 143 1.80 16.22 9.93
N GLU A 144 2.14 15.85 8.70
CA GLU A 144 1.51 16.34 7.49
C GLU A 144 0.71 15.22 6.82
N VAL A 145 -0.62 15.34 6.87
CA VAL A 145 -1.50 14.43 6.12
C VAL A 145 -1.51 14.90 4.67
N VAL A 146 -0.84 14.15 3.81
CA VAL A 146 -0.59 14.51 2.41
C VAL A 146 -1.36 13.63 1.42
N TYR A 147 -2.11 12.64 1.88
CA TYR A 147 -3.05 11.88 1.05
C TYR A 147 -4.16 11.27 1.89
N HIS A 148 -5.30 11.05 1.24
CA HIS A 148 -6.46 10.37 1.81
C HIS A 148 -6.70 9.05 1.09
N SER A 149 -7.07 8.03 1.86
CA SER A 149 -7.43 6.71 1.35
C SER A 149 -8.94 6.54 1.44
N ILE A 150 -9.64 6.71 0.33
CA ILE A 150 -11.10 6.64 0.25
C ILE A 150 -11.51 5.24 -0.21
N ALA A 151 -12.34 4.56 0.57
CA ALA A 151 -12.91 3.28 0.17
C ALA A 151 -13.97 3.50 -0.91
N ASP A 152 -14.02 2.63 -1.91
CA ASP A 152 -15.12 2.60 -2.86
C ASP A 152 -16.41 2.15 -2.16
N GLU A 153 -17.55 2.65 -2.67
CA GLU A 153 -18.86 2.42 -2.07
C GLU A 153 -19.65 1.29 -2.77
N ALA A 154 -19.24 0.89 -3.97
CA ALA A 154 -19.86 -0.17 -4.74
C ALA A 154 -18.85 -0.88 -5.66
N LEU A 155 -19.12 -2.13 -6.01
CA LEU A 155 -18.42 -2.79 -7.10
C LEU A 155 -18.87 -2.21 -8.44
N GLU A 156 -17.94 -2.01 -9.37
CA GLU A 156 -18.32 -1.68 -10.75
C GLU A 156 -19.23 -2.78 -11.33
N PRO A 157 -20.29 -2.40 -12.06
CA PRO A 157 -21.25 -3.36 -12.62
C PRO A 157 -20.59 -4.48 -13.42
N GLY A 158 -19.57 -4.17 -14.24
CA GLY A 158 -18.82 -5.17 -15.01
C GLY A 158 -18.07 -6.18 -14.15
N ILE A 159 -17.55 -5.76 -12.99
CA ILE A 159 -16.88 -6.64 -12.02
C ILE A 159 -17.91 -7.49 -11.27
N ALA A 160 -19.01 -6.91 -10.83
CA ALA A 160 -20.08 -7.65 -10.19
C ALA A 160 -20.63 -8.75 -11.11
N ASP A 161 -20.85 -8.45 -12.39
CA ASP A 161 -21.30 -9.42 -13.40
C ASP A 161 -20.21 -10.48 -13.72
N ALA A 162 -18.92 -10.11 -13.67
CA ALA A 162 -17.85 -11.08 -13.86
C ALA A 162 -17.76 -12.08 -12.69
N ILE A 163 -17.96 -11.62 -11.45
CA ILE A 163 -18.03 -12.48 -10.27
C ILE A 163 -19.26 -13.40 -10.36
N ARG A 164 -20.45 -12.84 -10.62
CA ARG A 164 -21.72 -13.58 -10.71
C ARG A 164 -21.68 -14.65 -11.79
N GLY A 165 -21.09 -14.34 -12.94
CA GLY A 165 -21.01 -15.24 -14.09
C GLY A 165 -19.84 -16.20 -14.09
N GLY A 166 -19.04 -16.30 -13.00
CA GLY A 166 -17.87 -17.19 -12.91
C GLY A 166 -16.78 -16.87 -13.94
N ARG A 167 -16.67 -15.60 -14.36
CA ARG A 167 -15.71 -15.17 -15.37
C ARG A 167 -14.35 -14.75 -14.79
N LEU A 168 -14.16 -14.95 -13.49
CA LEU A 168 -12.90 -14.75 -12.78
C LEU A 168 -12.45 -16.06 -12.14
N ASP A 169 -11.16 -16.29 -12.11
CA ASP A 169 -10.54 -17.47 -11.48
C ASP A 169 -9.99 -17.13 -10.10
N GLY A 170 -9.60 -15.88 -9.87
CA GLY A 170 -9.07 -15.46 -8.58
C GLY A 170 -9.09 -13.96 -8.34
N VAL A 171 -8.90 -13.59 -7.08
CA VAL A 171 -8.78 -12.21 -6.61
C VAL A 171 -7.46 -12.02 -5.87
N ILE A 172 -6.76 -10.93 -6.18
CA ILE A 172 -5.50 -10.55 -5.53
C ILE A 172 -5.75 -9.41 -4.56
N VAL A 173 -5.46 -9.65 -3.27
CA VAL A 173 -5.71 -8.71 -2.18
C VAL A 173 -4.40 -8.44 -1.42
N MET A 174 -3.96 -7.18 -1.44
CA MET A 174 -2.62 -6.81 -0.98
C MET A 174 -2.61 -5.99 0.32
N SER A 175 -3.75 -5.73 0.94
CA SER A 175 -3.81 -5.07 2.24
C SER A 175 -5.01 -5.52 3.06
N PRO A 176 -4.92 -5.49 4.40
CA PRO A 176 -6.07 -5.79 5.26
C PRO A 176 -7.27 -4.88 4.97
N ARG A 177 -7.04 -3.59 4.69
CA ARG A 177 -8.10 -2.64 4.37
C ARG A 177 -8.78 -2.95 3.04
N SER A 178 -8.01 -3.28 1.98
CA SER A 178 -8.61 -3.70 0.71
C SER A 178 -9.44 -4.97 0.87
N ALA A 179 -9.02 -5.88 1.77
CA ALA A 179 -9.79 -7.07 2.10
C ALA A 179 -11.13 -6.74 2.77
N ASP A 180 -11.12 -5.83 3.76
CA ASP A 180 -12.34 -5.39 4.44
C ASP A 180 -13.32 -4.73 3.44
N VAL A 181 -12.84 -3.82 2.59
CA VAL A 181 -13.68 -3.13 1.58
C VAL A 181 -14.21 -4.13 0.56
N TYR A 182 -13.35 -4.99 -0.01
CA TYR A 182 -13.78 -6.02 -0.98
C TYR A 182 -14.86 -6.93 -0.40
N LYS A 183 -14.66 -7.42 0.82
CA LYS A 183 -15.64 -8.25 1.52
C LYS A 183 -16.98 -7.51 1.67
N THR A 184 -16.95 -6.28 2.17
CA THR A 184 -18.15 -5.46 2.35
C THR A 184 -18.91 -5.27 1.04
N LEU A 185 -18.21 -4.89 -0.05
CA LEU A 185 -18.83 -4.63 -1.35
C LEU A 185 -19.41 -5.90 -1.98
N VAL A 186 -18.73 -7.03 -1.84
CA VAL A 186 -19.22 -8.34 -2.31
C VAL A 186 -20.46 -8.76 -1.54
N GLU A 187 -20.50 -8.58 -0.22
CA GLU A 187 -21.65 -8.89 0.62
C GLU A 187 -22.84 -7.98 0.29
N GLN A 188 -22.62 -6.67 0.14
CA GLN A 188 -23.64 -5.70 -0.26
C GLN A 188 -24.26 -6.00 -1.63
N ALA A 189 -23.44 -6.49 -2.57
CA ALA A 189 -23.89 -6.89 -3.90
C ALA A 189 -24.58 -8.27 -3.93
N GLY A 190 -24.68 -8.97 -2.80
CA GLY A 190 -25.25 -10.33 -2.72
C GLY A 190 -24.39 -11.39 -3.43
N LEU A 191 -23.08 -11.14 -3.58
CA LEU A 191 -22.17 -11.99 -4.36
C LEU A 191 -21.30 -12.91 -3.48
N GLY A 192 -21.54 -12.99 -2.17
CA GLY A 192 -20.71 -13.75 -1.23
C GLY A 192 -20.44 -15.20 -1.66
N GLN A 193 -21.49 -15.93 -2.11
CA GLN A 193 -21.35 -17.30 -2.57
C GLN A 193 -20.52 -17.41 -3.85
N ALA A 194 -20.75 -16.54 -4.84
CA ALA A 194 -19.97 -16.55 -6.08
C ALA A 194 -18.50 -16.17 -5.84
N ALA A 195 -18.26 -15.15 -5.02
CA ALA A 195 -16.92 -14.71 -4.67
C ALA A 195 -16.13 -15.74 -3.84
N SER A 196 -16.78 -16.56 -3.02
CA SER A 196 -16.11 -17.64 -2.26
C SER A 196 -15.57 -18.77 -3.14
N GLN A 197 -15.94 -18.82 -4.41
CA GLN A 197 -15.38 -19.76 -5.40
C GLN A 197 -14.06 -19.27 -6.00
N LEU A 198 -13.76 -17.97 -5.89
CA LEU A 198 -12.53 -17.40 -6.41
C LEU A 198 -11.32 -17.83 -5.55
N HIS A 199 -10.20 -18.07 -6.21
CA HIS A 199 -8.94 -18.26 -5.48
C HIS A 199 -8.47 -16.93 -4.91
N CYS A 200 -8.33 -16.85 -3.58
CA CYS A 200 -7.87 -15.64 -2.88
C CYS A 200 -6.35 -15.63 -2.75
N PHE A 201 -5.68 -14.78 -3.52
CA PHE A 201 -4.25 -14.52 -3.38
C PHE A 201 -4.03 -13.39 -2.37
N CYS A 202 -3.50 -13.71 -1.20
CA CYS A 202 -3.37 -12.78 -0.08
C CYS A 202 -1.90 -12.41 0.18
N LEU A 203 -1.61 -11.12 0.36
CA LEU A 203 -0.25 -10.64 0.64
C LEU A 203 0.29 -11.14 1.98
N SER A 204 -0.58 -11.45 2.93
CA SER A 204 -0.22 -11.96 4.25
C SER A 204 -1.38 -12.75 4.88
N ALA A 205 -1.07 -13.52 5.93
CA ALA A 205 -2.09 -14.20 6.73
C ALA A 205 -3.11 -13.23 7.35
N GLY A 206 -2.68 -11.99 7.69
CA GLY A 206 -3.57 -10.95 8.18
C GLY A 206 -4.60 -10.50 7.14
N VAL A 207 -4.24 -10.48 5.85
CA VAL A 207 -5.16 -10.20 4.74
C VAL A 207 -6.17 -11.34 4.57
N ALA A 208 -5.70 -12.59 4.56
CA ALA A 208 -6.57 -13.76 4.46
C ALA A 208 -7.60 -13.81 5.60
N LYS A 209 -7.17 -13.52 6.83
CA LYS A 209 -8.07 -13.45 8.00
C LYS A 209 -9.20 -12.43 7.83
N ARG A 210 -8.93 -11.28 7.18
CA ARG A 210 -9.94 -10.23 6.94
C ARG A 210 -11.00 -10.63 5.93
N LEU A 211 -10.63 -11.43 4.93
CA LEU A 211 -11.59 -11.96 3.95
C LEU A 211 -12.60 -12.95 4.59
N GLY A 212 -12.23 -13.60 5.69
CA GLY A 212 -13.12 -14.49 6.42
C GLY A 212 -13.65 -15.63 5.55
N THR A 213 -14.97 -15.74 5.42
CA THR A 213 -15.63 -16.82 4.66
C THR A 213 -15.30 -16.81 3.16
N LEU A 214 -14.92 -15.68 2.58
CA LEU A 214 -14.51 -15.60 1.17
C LEU A 214 -13.19 -16.33 0.90
N ALA A 215 -12.35 -16.57 1.91
CA ALA A 215 -11.04 -17.19 1.79
C ALA A 215 -10.95 -18.56 2.49
N GLN A 216 -12.08 -19.24 2.75
CA GLN A 216 -12.07 -20.50 3.51
C GLN A 216 -11.49 -21.69 2.72
N ASN A 217 -11.82 -21.80 1.44
CA ASN A 217 -11.55 -23.01 0.67
C ASN A 217 -10.40 -22.85 -0.32
N ASN A 218 -10.24 -21.67 -0.90
CA ASN A 218 -9.29 -21.40 -1.98
C ASN A 218 -8.44 -20.17 -1.62
N VAL A 219 -7.45 -20.33 -0.74
CA VAL A 219 -6.58 -19.24 -0.31
C VAL A 219 -5.12 -19.62 -0.41
N SER A 220 -4.33 -18.69 -0.91
CA SER A 220 -2.86 -18.78 -0.90
C SER A 220 -2.27 -17.47 -0.36
N VAL A 221 -1.22 -17.60 0.45
CA VAL A 221 -0.57 -16.46 1.09
C VAL A 221 0.86 -16.34 0.56
N ALA A 222 1.30 -15.11 0.25
CA ALA A 222 2.65 -14.83 -0.21
C ALA A 222 3.68 -15.14 0.90
N ALA A 223 4.86 -15.61 0.51
CA ALA A 223 5.93 -15.98 1.44
C ALA A 223 6.50 -14.76 2.17
N ALA A 224 6.53 -13.60 1.50
CA ALA A 224 6.85 -12.31 2.11
C ALA A 224 5.88 -11.22 1.60
N PRO A 225 5.63 -10.15 2.38
CA PRO A 225 4.62 -9.15 2.04
C PRO A 225 5.14 -8.12 1.02
N ASN A 226 5.47 -8.58 -0.18
CA ASN A 226 5.91 -7.75 -1.29
C ASN A 226 5.32 -8.21 -2.63
N SER A 227 5.44 -7.37 -3.65
CA SER A 227 4.86 -7.65 -4.98
C SER A 227 5.53 -8.80 -5.70
N GLU A 228 6.84 -9.03 -5.50
CA GLU A 228 7.58 -10.12 -6.14
C GLU A 228 7.06 -11.48 -5.67
N GLU A 229 6.92 -11.64 -4.35
CA GLU A 229 6.38 -12.87 -3.76
C GLU A 229 4.90 -13.11 -4.13
N MET A 230 4.13 -12.04 -4.31
CA MET A 230 2.75 -12.18 -4.81
C MET A 230 2.73 -12.69 -6.25
N LEU A 231 3.59 -12.18 -7.14
CA LEU A 231 3.70 -12.68 -8.52
C LEU A 231 4.19 -14.13 -8.55
N ALA A 232 5.20 -14.46 -7.74
CA ALA A 232 5.70 -15.84 -7.61
C ALA A 232 4.59 -16.78 -7.09
N LEU A 233 3.76 -16.32 -6.17
CA LEU A 233 2.61 -17.09 -5.67
C LEU A 233 1.60 -17.39 -6.78
N VAL A 234 1.22 -16.36 -7.56
CA VAL A 234 0.30 -16.52 -8.69
C VAL A 234 0.86 -17.52 -9.71
N ALA A 235 2.15 -17.41 -10.06
CA ALA A 235 2.80 -18.34 -10.98
C ALA A 235 2.72 -19.79 -10.49
N ARG A 236 3.03 -20.05 -9.22
CA ARG A 236 2.97 -21.41 -8.63
C ARG A 236 1.56 -22.00 -8.68
N VAL A 237 0.55 -21.22 -8.32
CA VAL A 237 -0.84 -21.69 -8.32
C VAL A 237 -1.33 -21.94 -9.75
N ALA A 238 -1.00 -21.07 -10.70
CA ALA A 238 -1.36 -21.24 -12.11
C ALA A 238 -0.77 -22.51 -12.71
N SER A 239 0.49 -22.84 -12.39
CA SER A 239 1.17 -24.06 -12.87
C SER A 239 0.56 -25.35 -12.31
N ASN A 240 -0.06 -25.31 -11.13
CA ASN A 240 -0.69 -26.47 -10.50
C ASN A 240 -2.16 -26.67 -10.94
N SER A 241 -2.72 -25.73 -11.71
CA SER A 241 -4.12 -25.75 -12.15
C SER A 241 -4.28 -26.12 -13.64
N GLY A 242 -3.20 -26.31 -14.36
CA GLY A 242 -3.13 -26.78 -15.77
C GLY A 242 -2.69 -28.21 -15.86
#